data_c660869f38d346e77c12559159ba944c
#
_entry.id   c660869f38d346e77c12559159ba944c
#
_cell.length_a   1.000
_cell.length_b   1.000
_cell.length_c   1.000
_cell.angle_alpha   90.00
_cell.angle_beta   90.00
_cell.angle_gamma   90.00
#
_symmetry.space_group_name_H-M   'P 1'
#
loop_
_entity.id
_entity.type
_entity.pdbx_description
1 polymer ?
#
loop_
_entity_poly.entity_id
_entity_poly.type
_entity_poly.pdbx_seq_one_letter_code
_entity_poly.pdbx_strand_id
1 'polypeptide(L)'
;LVAHLGLTDVRSVTPEADDRLAQDPDGDLWRRDPDRCCDLLKVRPLARALVGFDAWISGRKRFHCALRSGLPTVEAEDDRVKINPLARWTAEQLRDAFARRRLPAHPLAGSGYPSIGCRPCTAKVASGEPPRSGRWANAEKTECGIHKAKWATND
;
A
#
# COMPACT_ATOMS: atom_id res chain seq x y z
N LEU A 1 -4.32 -10.84 12.83
CA LEU A 1 -5.46 -10.63 11.94
C LEU A 1 -5.91 -11.95 11.31
N VAL A 2 -4.99 -12.75 10.76
CA VAL A 2 -5.29 -14.06 10.14
C VAL A 2 -6.10 -14.94 11.09
N ALA A 3 -5.58 -15.21 12.28
CA ALA A 3 -6.27 -16.01 13.29
C ALA A 3 -7.60 -15.38 13.74
N HIS A 4 -7.64 -14.04 13.91
CA HIS A 4 -8.84 -13.33 14.36
C HIS A 4 -9.99 -13.41 13.33
N LEU A 5 -9.67 -13.42 12.05
CA LEU A 5 -10.64 -13.47 10.95
C LEU A 5 -10.86 -14.88 10.38
N GLY A 6 -10.13 -15.88 10.87
CA GLY A 6 -10.21 -17.24 10.35
C GLY A 6 -9.79 -17.37 8.89
N LEU A 7 -8.82 -16.55 8.44
CA LEU A 7 -8.37 -16.59 7.04
C LEU A 7 -7.62 -17.88 6.75
N THR A 8 -8.03 -18.60 5.71
CA THR A 8 -7.47 -19.92 5.35
C THR A 8 -6.54 -19.87 4.13
N ASP A 9 -6.71 -18.88 3.25
CA ASP A 9 -5.84 -18.67 2.08
C ASP A 9 -5.11 -17.34 2.20
N VAL A 10 -3.96 -17.36 2.86
CA VAL A 10 -3.08 -16.21 3.02
C VAL A 10 -1.76 -16.52 2.34
N ARG A 11 -1.46 -15.81 1.26
CA ARG A 11 -0.29 -16.04 0.42
C ARG A 11 0.73 -14.92 0.60
N SER A 12 1.96 -15.28 0.93
CA SER A 12 3.10 -14.35 0.92
C SER A 12 3.79 -14.43 -0.44
N VAL A 13 3.76 -13.34 -1.19
CA VAL A 13 4.39 -13.27 -2.51
C VAL A 13 5.59 -12.33 -2.45
N THR A 14 6.75 -12.84 -2.77
CA THR A 14 8.04 -12.13 -2.71
C THR A 14 8.62 -11.92 -4.11
N PRO A 15 9.58 -11.00 -4.29
CA PRO A 15 10.37 -10.93 -5.54
C PRO A 15 11.05 -12.25 -5.85
N GLU A 16 11.33 -12.50 -7.12
CA GLU A 16 12.24 -13.58 -7.52
C GLU A 16 13.64 -13.33 -6.93
N ALA A 17 14.28 -14.40 -6.47
CA ALA A 17 15.57 -14.30 -5.79
C ALA A 17 16.65 -13.72 -6.71
N ASP A 18 16.70 -14.18 -7.96
CA ASP A 18 17.68 -13.74 -8.96
C ASP A 18 17.46 -12.27 -9.35
N ASP A 19 16.21 -11.85 -9.52
CA ASP A 19 15.86 -10.45 -9.78
C ASP A 19 16.32 -9.54 -8.64
N ARG A 20 16.09 -9.97 -7.40
CA ARG A 20 16.51 -9.22 -6.23
C ARG A 20 18.03 -9.13 -6.12
N LEU A 21 18.72 -10.23 -6.31
CA LEU A 21 20.19 -10.28 -6.27
C LEU A 21 20.81 -9.40 -7.36
N ALA A 22 20.24 -9.42 -8.56
CA ALA A 22 20.75 -8.64 -9.69
C ALA A 22 20.50 -7.12 -9.55
N GLN A 23 19.36 -6.71 -8.96
CA GLN A 23 18.93 -5.31 -8.96
C GLN A 23 19.13 -4.60 -7.62
N ASP A 24 19.19 -5.32 -6.52
CA ASP A 24 19.33 -4.79 -5.16
C ASP A 24 20.18 -5.71 -4.28
N PRO A 25 21.43 -6.05 -4.70
CA PRO A 25 22.30 -6.94 -3.94
C PRO A 25 22.60 -6.44 -2.53
N ASP A 26 22.75 -5.12 -2.38
CA ASP A 26 23.08 -4.48 -1.10
C ASP A 26 21.84 -4.15 -0.24
N GLY A 27 20.63 -4.29 -0.79
CA GLY A 27 19.38 -3.98 -0.09
C GLY A 27 19.16 -2.48 0.15
N ASP A 28 19.78 -1.60 -0.63
CA ASP A 28 19.73 -0.14 -0.47
C ASP A 28 18.97 0.58 -1.60
N LEU A 29 18.37 -0.16 -2.53
CA LEU A 29 17.61 0.39 -3.65
C LEU A 29 16.48 1.34 -3.20
N TRP A 30 15.91 1.11 -2.02
CA TRP A 30 14.89 1.97 -1.44
C TRP A 30 15.37 3.42 -1.24
N ARG A 31 16.66 3.63 -1.07
CA ARG A 31 17.31 4.94 -0.89
C ARG A 31 17.74 5.53 -2.23
N ARG A 32 18.33 4.71 -3.11
CA ARG A 32 18.86 5.15 -4.41
C ARG A 32 17.76 5.44 -5.42
N ASP A 33 16.77 4.57 -5.48
CA ASP A 33 15.62 4.66 -6.41
C ASP A 33 14.37 4.03 -5.77
N PRO A 34 13.57 4.82 -5.01
CA PRO A 34 12.37 4.32 -4.34
C PRO A 34 11.30 3.79 -5.29
N ASP A 35 11.24 4.27 -6.54
CA ASP A 35 10.28 3.79 -7.52
C ASP A 35 10.67 2.41 -8.04
N ARG A 36 11.91 2.23 -8.43
CA ARG A 36 12.45 0.92 -8.84
C ARG A 36 12.42 -0.09 -7.70
N CYS A 37 12.68 0.34 -6.46
CA CYS A 37 12.50 -0.50 -5.28
C CYS A 37 11.05 -0.98 -5.14
N CYS A 38 10.06 -0.10 -5.30
CA CYS A 38 8.66 -0.49 -5.27
C CYS A 38 8.28 -1.41 -6.43
N ASP A 39 8.81 -1.18 -7.63
CA ASP A 39 8.58 -2.06 -8.78
C ASP A 39 9.09 -3.47 -8.47
N LEU A 40 10.36 -3.60 -8.13
CA LEU A 40 11.01 -4.87 -7.83
C LEU A 40 10.32 -5.63 -6.68
N LEU A 41 10.08 -4.93 -5.55
CA LEU A 41 9.67 -5.61 -4.32
C LEU A 41 8.14 -5.73 -4.15
N LYS A 42 7.34 -5.05 -4.98
CA LYS A 42 5.88 -5.01 -4.80
C LYS A 42 5.09 -5.14 -6.09
N VAL A 43 5.40 -4.33 -7.12
CA VAL A 43 4.59 -4.29 -8.34
C VAL A 43 4.69 -5.61 -9.09
N ARG A 44 5.90 -6.08 -9.38
CA ARG A 44 6.13 -7.36 -10.05
C ARG A 44 5.57 -8.56 -9.25
N PRO A 45 5.84 -8.69 -7.94
CA PRO A 45 5.21 -9.74 -7.14
C PRO A 45 3.68 -9.69 -7.15
N LEU A 46 3.09 -8.49 -7.04
CA LEU A 46 1.64 -8.35 -7.12
C LEU A 46 1.10 -8.75 -8.49
N ALA A 47 1.75 -8.33 -9.57
CA ALA A 47 1.35 -8.68 -10.93
C ALA A 47 1.31 -10.21 -11.11
N ARG A 48 2.32 -10.93 -10.60
CA ARG A 48 2.32 -12.41 -10.61
C ARG A 48 1.19 -12.99 -9.75
N ALA A 49 0.95 -12.43 -8.57
CA ALA A 49 -0.09 -12.91 -7.67
C ALA A 49 -1.49 -12.73 -8.24
N LEU A 50 -1.68 -11.76 -9.14
CA LEU A 50 -2.96 -11.45 -9.77
C LEU A 50 -3.21 -12.23 -11.08
N VAL A 51 -2.29 -13.06 -11.52
CA VAL A 51 -2.52 -13.94 -12.68
C VAL A 51 -3.71 -14.85 -12.40
N GLY A 52 -4.69 -14.89 -13.32
CA GLY A 52 -5.91 -15.68 -13.18
C GLY A 52 -7.02 -15.04 -12.34
N PHE A 53 -6.84 -13.75 -11.92
CA PHE A 53 -7.91 -13.00 -11.25
C PHE A 53 -8.40 -11.87 -12.16
N ASP A 54 -9.72 -11.72 -12.28
CA ASP A 54 -10.38 -10.65 -13.05
C ASP A 54 -10.49 -9.35 -12.23
N ALA A 55 -10.39 -9.44 -10.92
CA ALA A 55 -10.49 -8.29 -10.01
C ALA A 55 -9.66 -8.47 -8.75
N TRP A 56 -9.31 -7.33 -8.13
CA TRP A 56 -8.67 -7.32 -6.82
C TRP A 56 -9.17 -6.17 -5.94
N ILE A 57 -9.03 -6.31 -4.64
CA ILE A 57 -9.54 -5.36 -3.65
C ILE A 57 -8.38 -4.59 -3.01
N SER A 58 -8.55 -3.27 -2.92
CA SER A 58 -7.61 -2.36 -2.27
C SER A 58 -8.27 -1.63 -1.09
N GLY A 59 -7.56 -1.50 0.02
CA GLY A 59 -8.03 -0.76 1.20
C GLY A 59 -7.80 0.75 1.14
N ARG A 60 -7.64 1.36 -0.05
CA ARG A 60 -7.43 2.81 -0.20
C ARG A 60 -8.67 3.60 0.22
N LYS A 61 -8.43 4.82 0.75
CA LYS A 61 -9.47 5.73 1.23
C LYS A 61 -9.15 7.15 0.80
N ARG A 62 -10.15 7.95 0.46
CA ARG A 62 -10.00 9.35 0.02
C ARG A 62 -9.36 10.22 1.09
N PHE A 63 -9.79 10.10 2.34
CA PHE A 63 -9.33 10.93 3.44
C PHE A 63 -7.84 10.76 3.81
N HIS A 64 -7.15 9.75 3.27
CA HIS A 64 -5.76 9.49 3.61
C HIS A 64 -4.76 10.51 3.06
N CYS A 65 -5.05 11.13 1.92
CA CYS A 65 -4.28 12.23 1.34
C CYS A 65 -5.03 12.88 0.17
N ALA A 66 -4.65 14.13 -0.16
CA ALA A 66 -5.27 14.92 -1.22
C ALA A 66 -5.27 14.22 -2.59
N LEU A 67 -4.19 13.50 -2.92
CA LEU A 67 -4.08 12.74 -4.18
C LEU A 67 -5.16 11.64 -4.34
N ARG A 68 -5.78 11.24 -3.25
CA ARG A 68 -6.85 10.24 -3.25
C ARG A 68 -8.25 10.83 -3.16
N SER A 69 -8.40 12.16 -3.15
CA SER A 69 -9.70 12.82 -3.00
C SER A 69 -10.73 12.38 -4.04
N GLY A 70 -10.28 12.17 -5.30
CA GLY A 70 -11.10 11.68 -6.39
C GLY A 70 -11.13 10.15 -6.56
N LEU A 71 -10.56 9.36 -5.62
CA LEU A 71 -10.45 7.91 -5.77
C LEU A 71 -11.81 7.25 -6.04
N PRO A 72 -12.02 6.57 -7.18
CA PRO A 72 -13.26 5.87 -7.46
C PRO A 72 -13.37 4.58 -6.64
N THR A 73 -14.60 4.10 -6.46
CA THR A 73 -14.84 2.81 -5.80
C THR A 73 -14.42 1.64 -6.68
N VAL A 74 -14.53 1.82 -8.00
CA VAL A 74 -14.15 0.81 -9.01
C VAL A 74 -13.28 1.50 -10.04
N GLU A 75 -12.15 0.90 -10.36
CA GLU A 75 -11.21 1.36 -11.39
C GLU A 75 -10.99 0.23 -12.40
N ALA A 76 -11.00 0.56 -13.68
CA ALA A 76 -10.45 -0.34 -14.70
C ALA A 76 -8.92 -0.25 -14.64
N GLU A 77 -8.24 -1.38 -14.70
CA GLU A 77 -6.79 -1.50 -14.61
C GLU A 77 -6.31 -2.59 -15.58
N ASP A 78 -5.92 -2.17 -16.77
CA ASP A 78 -5.59 -3.06 -17.90
C ASP A 78 -6.76 -4.03 -18.21
N ASP A 79 -6.52 -5.33 -17.99
CA ASP A 79 -7.47 -6.42 -18.17
C ASP A 79 -8.28 -6.76 -16.89
N ARG A 80 -8.12 -5.99 -15.81
CA ARG A 80 -8.68 -6.26 -14.50
C ARG A 80 -9.48 -5.11 -13.93
N VAL A 81 -10.25 -5.43 -12.92
CA VAL A 81 -10.99 -4.44 -12.12
C VAL A 81 -10.35 -4.32 -10.75
N LYS A 82 -10.07 -3.08 -10.34
CA LYS A 82 -9.61 -2.77 -8.98
C LYS A 82 -10.74 -2.16 -8.18
N ILE A 83 -11.07 -2.76 -7.06
CA ILE A 83 -12.18 -2.36 -6.21
C ILE A 83 -11.65 -1.72 -4.93
N ASN A 84 -12.12 -0.52 -4.60
CA ASN A 84 -11.79 0.24 -3.40
C ASN A 84 -13.03 0.40 -2.52
N PRO A 85 -13.47 -0.61 -1.79
CA PRO A 85 -14.74 -0.56 -1.06
C PRO A 85 -14.73 0.48 0.06
N LEU A 86 -13.55 0.86 0.54
CA LEU A 86 -13.38 1.87 1.59
C LEU A 86 -13.15 3.29 1.04
N ALA A 87 -13.20 3.50 -0.29
CA ALA A 87 -12.84 4.79 -0.90
C ALA A 87 -13.60 5.96 -0.30
N ARG A 88 -14.90 5.81 -0.06
CA ARG A 88 -15.79 6.85 0.47
C ARG A 88 -15.98 6.84 1.99
N TRP A 89 -15.32 5.93 2.70
CA TRP A 89 -15.41 5.87 4.15
C TRP A 89 -14.72 7.07 4.80
N THR A 90 -15.29 7.55 5.90
CA THR A 90 -14.66 8.57 6.75
C THR A 90 -13.70 7.89 7.75
N ALA A 91 -12.82 8.68 8.36
CA ALA A 91 -11.95 8.19 9.44
C ALA A 91 -12.76 7.71 10.65
N GLU A 92 -13.90 8.34 10.92
CA GLU A 92 -14.82 7.96 11.99
C GLU A 92 -15.45 6.60 11.71
N GLN A 93 -16.06 6.41 10.54
CA GLN A 93 -16.63 5.13 10.13
C GLN A 93 -15.62 3.98 10.22
N LEU A 94 -14.36 4.28 9.88
CA LEU A 94 -13.30 3.27 9.99
C LEU A 94 -13.01 2.92 11.47
N ARG A 95 -12.89 3.93 12.35
CA ARG A 95 -12.69 3.70 13.80
C ARG A 95 -13.82 2.86 14.39
N ASP A 96 -15.07 3.23 14.07
CA ASP A 96 -16.26 2.52 14.54
C ASP A 96 -16.28 1.06 14.06
N ALA A 97 -15.91 0.82 12.81
CA ALA A 97 -15.83 -0.54 12.28
C ALA A 97 -14.75 -1.37 13.01
N PHE A 98 -13.59 -0.78 13.32
CA PHE A 98 -12.57 -1.43 14.14
C PHE A 98 -13.08 -1.77 15.54
N ALA A 99 -13.74 -0.81 16.21
CA ALA A 99 -14.29 -1.01 17.55
C ALA A 99 -15.38 -2.10 17.55
N ARG A 100 -16.40 -1.97 16.69
CA ARG A 100 -17.52 -2.93 16.63
C ARG A 100 -17.08 -4.35 16.29
N ARG A 101 -16.07 -4.51 15.43
CA ARG A 101 -15.56 -5.80 15.01
C ARG A 101 -14.38 -6.29 15.85
N ARG A 102 -13.98 -5.52 16.87
CA ARG A 102 -12.83 -5.81 17.74
C ARG A 102 -11.56 -6.13 16.95
N LEU A 103 -11.33 -5.41 15.86
CA LEU A 103 -10.17 -5.67 15.00
C LEU A 103 -8.88 -5.26 15.75
N PRO A 104 -7.84 -6.08 15.70
CA PRO A 104 -6.57 -5.72 16.31
C PRO A 104 -5.93 -4.54 15.56
N ALA A 105 -5.57 -3.50 16.30
CA ALA A 105 -4.79 -2.40 15.75
C ALA A 105 -3.37 -2.86 15.42
N HIS A 106 -2.74 -2.19 14.45
CA HIS A 106 -1.32 -2.43 14.20
C HIS A 106 -0.48 -1.98 15.41
N PRO A 107 0.49 -2.77 15.89
CA PRO A 107 1.26 -2.45 17.10
C PRO A 107 1.90 -1.06 17.11
N LEU A 108 2.31 -0.55 15.95
CA LEU A 108 2.91 0.78 15.82
C LEU A 108 1.90 1.94 15.74
N ALA A 109 0.60 1.67 15.63
CA ALA A 109 -0.40 2.74 15.48
C ALA A 109 -0.41 3.70 16.67
N GLY A 110 -0.27 3.17 17.91
CA GLY A 110 -0.15 3.97 19.14
C GLY A 110 1.23 4.60 19.38
N SER A 111 2.22 4.32 18.52
CA SER A 111 3.61 4.75 18.69
C SER A 111 4.01 5.90 17.74
N GLY A 112 3.04 6.64 17.18
CA GLY A 112 3.28 7.75 16.29
C GLY A 112 3.44 7.36 14.80
N TYR A 113 2.92 6.21 14.40
CA TYR A 113 2.92 5.75 13.00
C TYR A 113 1.48 5.62 12.47
N PRO A 114 0.80 6.73 12.12
CA PRO A 114 -0.59 6.70 11.65
C PRO A 114 -0.74 6.11 10.24
N SER A 115 0.34 6.04 9.47
CA SER A 115 0.38 5.42 8.14
C SER A 115 1.63 4.56 8.01
N ILE A 116 1.45 3.27 7.84
CA ILE A 116 2.54 2.28 7.86
C ILE A 116 2.73 1.68 6.48
N GLY A 117 3.97 1.51 6.08
CA GLY A 117 4.41 0.84 4.86
C GLY A 117 5.70 0.05 5.08
N CYS A 118 6.58 0.01 4.09
CA CYS A 118 7.91 -0.59 4.27
C CYS A 118 8.69 0.14 5.36
N ARG A 119 9.44 -0.60 6.16
CA ARG A 119 10.28 -0.05 7.24
C ARG A 119 11.14 1.14 6.80
N PRO A 120 11.92 1.07 5.71
CA PRO A 120 12.76 2.19 5.29
C PRO A 120 11.98 3.39 4.75
N CYS A 121 10.69 3.21 4.38
CA CYS A 121 9.84 4.27 3.82
C CYS A 121 8.80 4.76 4.82
N THR A 122 8.99 4.54 6.11
CA THR A 122 8.01 4.90 7.15
C THR A 122 8.73 5.53 8.34
N ALA A 123 8.38 6.77 8.66
CA ALA A 123 8.84 7.52 9.81
C ALA A 123 7.69 7.86 10.76
N LYS A 124 8.01 8.22 11.98
CA LYS A 124 7.05 8.80 12.93
C LYS A 124 6.53 10.14 12.41
N VAL A 125 5.30 10.43 12.78
CA VAL A 125 4.62 11.69 12.43
C VAL A 125 4.42 12.48 13.72
N ALA A 126 4.72 13.77 13.69
CA ALA A 126 4.48 14.65 14.83
C ALA A 126 2.97 14.87 15.04
N SER A 127 2.61 15.24 16.28
CA SER A 127 1.21 15.54 16.60
C SER A 127 0.69 16.71 15.77
N GLY A 128 -0.47 16.53 15.15
CA GLY A 128 -1.08 17.57 14.31
C GLY A 128 -0.68 17.53 12.83
N GLU A 129 0.33 16.76 12.46
CA GLU A 129 0.72 16.64 11.05
C GLU A 129 -0.19 15.64 10.28
N PRO A 130 -0.25 15.78 8.94
CA PRO A 130 -1.00 14.85 8.11
C PRO A 130 -0.54 13.39 8.34
N PRO A 131 -1.46 12.43 8.43
CA PRO A 131 -1.13 11.03 8.76
C PRO A 131 -0.10 10.37 7.84
N ARG A 132 0.10 10.88 6.64
CA ARG A 132 1.05 10.33 5.66
C ARG A 132 2.35 11.12 5.52
N SER A 133 2.59 12.18 6.31
CA SER A 133 3.84 12.95 6.25
C SER A 133 5.07 12.08 6.55
N GLY A 134 4.93 11.03 7.34
CA GLY A 134 5.97 10.05 7.60
C GLY A 134 6.23 9.03 6.47
N ARG A 135 5.49 9.11 5.34
CA ARG A 135 5.69 8.20 4.20
C ARG A 135 6.63 8.84 3.18
N TRP A 136 7.73 8.15 2.90
CA TRP A 136 8.78 8.66 1.99
C TRP A 136 9.25 10.07 2.34
N ALA A 137 9.38 10.38 3.63
CA ALA A 137 9.69 11.73 4.14
C ALA A 137 10.95 12.36 3.52
N ASN A 138 11.86 11.55 2.99
CA ASN A 138 13.11 11.98 2.36
C ASN A 138 13.14 11.72 0.84
N ALA A 139 11.98 11.60 0.18
CA ALA A 139 11.93 11.35 -1.26
C ALA A 139 10.69 12.04 -1.87
N GLU A 140 10.80 12.47 -3.10
CA GLU A 140 9.70 13.01 -3.90
C GLU A 140 8.72 11.91 -4.34
N LYS A 141 8.17 11.18 -3.37
CA LYS A 141 7.26 10.09 -3.60
C LYS A 141 6.05 10.19 -2.67
N THR A 142 4.88 10.03 -3.21
CA THR A 142 3.61 10.23 -2.50
C THR A 142 2.76 8.96 -2.45
N GLU A 143 3.00 8.01 -3.40
CA GLU A 143 2.20 6.79 -3.49
C GLU A 143 3.08 5.55 -3.79
N CYS A 144 2.63 4.40 -3.34
CA CYS A 144 3.25 3.13 -3.67
C CYS A 144 3.01 2.76 -5.14
N GLY A 145 4.02 2.17 -5.79
CA GLY A 145 3.94 1.75 -7.19
C GLY A 145 2.74 0.86 -7.54
N ILE A 146 2.29 0.02 -6.58
CA ILE A 146 1.08 -0.82 -6.78
C ILE A 146 -0.22 -0.02 -6.99
N HIS A 147 -0.17 1.29 -6.76
CA HIS A 147 -1.31 2.19 -6.90
C HIS A 147 -1.10 3.27 -7.97
N LYS A 148 0.07 3.30 -8.61
CA LYS A 148 0.29 4.15 -9.79
C LYS A 148 -0.51 3.54 -10.94
N ALA A 149 -1.28 4.37 -11.65
CA ALA A 149 -1.85 3.95 -12.92
C ALA A 149 -0.69 3.66 -13.88
N LYS A 150 -0.73 2.53 -14.56
CA LYS A 150 0.30 2.17 -15.57
C LYS A 150 0.23 3.02 -16.85
N TRP A 151 -0.72 3.95 -16.92
CA TRP A 151 -1.07 4.79 -18.08
C TRP A 151 -0.17 5.99 -18.32
N ALA A 152 0.85 6.23 -17.48
CA ALA A 152 1.84 7.26 -17.75
C ALA A 152 3.10 6.63 -18.37
N THR A 153 2.94 5.86 -19.43
CA THR A 153 4.00 5.77 -20.44
C THR A 153 3.78 6.98 -21.34
N ASN A 154 4.52 8.05 -21.08
CA ASN A 154 4.74 9.06 -22.11
C ASN A 154 5.42 8.34 -23.28
N ASP A 155 4.77 8.37 -24.45
CA ASP A 155 5.41 8.17 -25.73
C ASP A 155 6.54 9.19 -25.93
#